data_139caeabf55f9a48f059139f7c2fc437
#
_entry.id   139caeabf55f9a48f059139f7c2fc437
#
_cell.length_a   1.000
_cell.length_b   1.000
_cell.length_c   1.000
_cell.angle_alpha   90.00
_cell.angle_beta   90.00
_cell.angle_gamma   90.00
#
_symmetry.space_group_name_H-M   'P 1'
#
loop_
_entity.id
_entity.type
_entity.pdbx_description
1 polymer ?
#
loop_
_entity_poly.entity_id
_entity_poly.type
_entity_poly.pdbx_seq_one_letter_code
_entity_poly.pdbx_strand_id
1 'polypeptide(L)'
;IDLNKFCRLLRTERSPFVERLFGMFDTDRSGTIDLREFVIGLTNVGNDARDNKVEFAFKVFDTDGNGTIDVDELKKIVKATNMASAKQLDRKVKWLLSQCDKNNDGQLTFEEFSVLAKKFPNIVFPAFSLANTINTQTKTLKM
;
A
#
# COMPACT_ATOMS: atom_id res chain seq x y z
N ILE A 1 -9.19 -17.10 -8.04
CA ILE A 1 -8.59 -15.84 -8.54
C ILE A 1 -7.10 -15.86 -8.22
N ASP A 2 -6.27 -15.93 -9.26
CA ASP A 2 -4.82 -15.79 -9.09
C ASP A 2 -4.42 -14.30 -9.13
N LEU A 3 -3.13 -14.02 -8.95
CA LEU A 3 -2.63 -12.66 -8.93
C LEU A 3 -2.91 -11.91 -10.25
N ASN A 4 -2.79 -12.59 -11.39
CA ASN A 4 -3.05 -11.98 -12.69
C ASN A 4 -4.52 -11.56 -12.83
N LYS A 5 -5.45 -12.42 -12.44
CA LYS A 5 -6.88 -12.09 -12.43
C LYS A 5 -7.20 -10.99 -11.45
N PHE A 6 -6.54 -11.00 -10.28
CA PHE A 6 -6.71 -9.96 -9.27
C PHE A 6 -6.32 -8.59 -9.83
N CYS A 7 -5.17 -8.51 -10.51
CA CYS A 7 -4.73 -7.27 -11.16
C CYS A 7 -5.73 -6.79 -12.21
N ARG A 8 -6.31 -7.71 -13.00
CA ARG A 8 -7.32 -7.36 -14.00
C ARG A 8 -8.59 -6.84 -13.36
N LEU A 9 -9.04 -7.47 -12.28
CA LEU A 9 -10.23 -7.03 -11.56
C LEU A 9 -10.06 -5.62 -10.97
N LEU A 10 -8.86 -5.32 -10.48
CA LEU A 10 -8.55 -3.99 -9.94
C LEU A 10 -8.13 -2.99 -11.03
N ARG A 11 -8.01 -3.44 -12.28
CA ARG A 11 -7.60 -2.61 -13.41
C ARG A 11 -6.27 -1.91 -13.16
N THR A 12 -5.31 -2.66 -12.65
CA THR A 12 -3.99 -2.14 -12.29
C THR A 12 -2.91 -3.09 -12.76
N GLU A 13 -1.71 -2.56 -12.91
CA GLU A 13 -0.54 -3.36 -13.24
C GLU A 13 0.00 -4.06 -11.99
N ARG A 14 0.71 -5.16 -12.20
CA ARG A 14 1.37 -5.87 -11.11
C ARG A 14 2.44 -4.96 -10.46
N SER A 15 2.41 -4.86 -9.15
CA SER A 15 3.39 -4.10 -8.38
C SER A 15 3.55 -4.74 -7.00
N PRO A 16 4.62 -4.40 -6.26
CA PRO A 16 4.76 -4.90 -4.89
C PRO A 16 3.58 -4.54 -3.99
N PHE A 17 2.96 -3.39 -4.22
CA PHE A 17 1.79 -2.96 -3.45
C PHE A 17 0.57 -3.82 -3.74
N VAL A 18 0.34 -4.15 -5.01
CA VAL A 18 -0.76 -5.05 -5.42
C VAL A 18 -0.51 -6.46 -4.89
N GLU A 19 0.73 -6.94 -4.91
CA GLU A 19 1.07 -8.24 -4.34
C GLU A 19 0.81 -8.27 -2.83
N ARG A 20 1.14 -7.21 -2.13
CA ARG A 20 0.83 -7.09 -0.69
C ARG A 20 -0.68 -7.11 -0.47
N LEU A 21 -1.43 -6.37 -1.27
CA LEU A 21 -2.89 -6.35 -1.19
C LEU A 21 -3.48 -7.73 -1.47
N PHE A 22 -2.98 -8.43 -2.46
CA PHE A 22 -3.38 -9.81 -2.76
C PHE A 22 -3.20 -10.72 -1.53
N GLY A 23 -2.05 -10.60 -0.84
CA GLY A 23 -1.78 -11.37 0.37
C GLY A 23 -2.75 -11.05 1.51
N MET A 24 -3.28 -9.83 1.56
CA MET A 24 -4.28 -9.46 2.56
C MET A 24 -5.63 -10.14 2.28
N PHE A 25 -5.92 -10.47 1.02
CA PHE A 25 -7.12 -11.20 0.63
C PHE A 25 -6.92 -12.73 0.77
N ASP A 26 -5.73 -13.22 0.43
CA ASP A 26 -5.40 -14.66 0.44
C ASP A 26 -5.02 -15.08 1.87
N THR A 27 -6.02 -15.25 2.70
CA THR A 27 -5.81 -15.50 4.13
C THR A 27 -5.23 -16.87 4.44
N ASP A 28 -5.48 -17.87 3.59
CA ASP A 28 -4.95 -19.23 3.77
C ASP A 28 -3.60 -19.45 3.07
N ARG A 29 -3.09 -18.42 2.39
CA ARG A 29 -1.80 -18.42 1.69
C ARG A 29 -1.68 -19.55 0.66
N SER A 30 -2.81 -19.86 0.00
CA SER A 30 -2.84 -20.89 -1.05
C SER A 30 -2.26 -20.42 -2.39
N GLY A 31 -2.04 -19.11 -2.54
CA GLY A 31 -1.62 -18.53 -3.82
C GLY A 31 -2.78 -18.16 -4.72
N THR A 32 -3.99 -18.46 -4.30
CA THR A 32 -5.22 -18.10 -5.01
C THR A 32 -6.26 -17.59 -4.02
N ILE A 33 -7.12 -16.70 -4.50
CA ILE A 33 -8.23 -16.16 -3.70
C ILE A 33 -9.50 -16.85 -4.20
N ASP A 34 -10.21 -17.55 -3.31
CA ASP A 34 -11.52 -18.10 -3.66
C ASP A 34 -12.58 -17.00 -3.57
N LEU A 35 -13.80 -17.29 -4.02
CA LEU A 35 -14.87 -16.31 -4.05
C LEU A 35 -15.19 -15.78 -2.65
N ARG A 36 -15.18 -16.66 -1.66
CA ARG A 36 -15.45 -16.27 -0.26
C ARG A 36 -14.39 -15.32 0.28
N GLU A 37 -13.11 -15.67 0.07
CA GLU A 37 -11.99 -14.79 0.47
C GLU A 37 -12.07 -13.44 -0.23
N PHE A 38 -12.46 -13.43 -1.51
CA PHE A 38 -12.57 -12.21 -2.28
C PHE A 38 -13.66 -11.28 -1.72
N VAL A 39 -14.85 -11.82 -1.45
CA VAL A 39 -15.96 -11.03 -0.91
C VAL A 39 -15.63 -10.51 0.50
N ILE A 40 -15.10 -11.36 1.36
CA ILE A 40 -14.69 -10.97 2.72
C ILE A 40 -13.60 -9.91 2.65
N GLY A 41 -12.61 -10.09 1.79
CA GLY A 41 -11.51 -9.13 1.61
C GLY A 41 -11.99 -7.78 1.11
N LEU A 42 -12.91 -7.76 0.14
CA LEU A 42 -13.48 -6.50 -0.34
C LEU A 42 -14.15 -5.72 0.79
N THR A 43 -14.89 -6.41 1.64
CA THR A 43 -15.58 -5.78 2.76
C THR A 43 -14.59 -5.28 3.81
N ASN A 44 -13.68 -6.15 4.28
CA ASN A 44 -12.77 -5.82 5.37
C ASN A 44 -11.72 -4.79 4.94
N VAL A 45 -11.06 -5.01 3.82
CA VAL A 45 -10.03 -4.11 3.31
C VAL A 45 -10.64 -2.79 2.87
N GLY A 46 -11.81 -2.82 2.24
CA GLY A 46 -12.53 -1.62 1.85
C GLY A 46 -12.95 -0.76 3.05
N ASN A 47 -13.41 -1.39 4.13
CA ASN A 47 -13.74 -0.67 5.37
C ASN A 47 -12.50 -0.05 6.00
N ASP A 48 -11.39 -0.79 6.09
CA ASP A 48 -10.13 -0.28 6.61
C ASP A 48 -9.67 0.94 5.80
N ALA A 49 -9.75 0.84 4.46
CA ALA A 49 -9.32 1.92 3.58
C ALA A 49 -10.16 3.17 3.73
N ARG A 50 -11.46 3.05 4.05
CA ARG A 50 -12.34 4.20 4.27
C ARG A 50 -12.16 4.83 5.63
N ASP A 51 -12.05 3.98 6.66
CA ASP A 51 -12.06 4.43 8.05
C ASP A 51 -10.72 4.97 8.49
N ASN A 52 -9.62 4.41 7.96
CA ASN A 52 -8.27 4.84 8.33
C ASN A 52 -7.34 4.72 7.13
N LYS A 53 -7.35 5.76 6.29
CA LYS A 53 -6.59 5.78 5.03
C LYS A 53 -5.09 5.69 5.23
N VAL A 54 -4.55 6.36 6.24
CA VAL A 54 -3.11 6.36 6.50
C VAL A 54 -2.66 4.99 7.00
N GLU A 55 -3.44 4.35 7.87
CA GLU A 55 -3.17 3.00 8.33
C GLU A 55 -3.22 1.98 7.18
N PHE A 56 -4.20 2.11 6.31
CA PHE A 56 -4.31 1.27 5.12
C PHE A 56 -3.08 1.44 4.23
N ALA A 57 -2.67 2.68 3.96
CA ALA A 57 -1.48 2.96 3.17
C ALA A 57 -0.23 2.36 3.81
N PHE A 58 -0.07 2.48 5.11
CA PHE A 58 1.04 1.89 5.83
C PHE A 58 1.10 0.37 5.65
N LYS A 59 -0.04 -0.31 5.79
CA LYS A 59 -0.11 -1.77 5.61
C LYS A 59 0.26 -2.20 4.20
N VAL A 60 -0.18 -1.44 3.19
CA VAL A 60 0.13 -1.74 1.79
C VAL A 60 1.61 -1.50 1.48
N PHE A 61 2.17 -0.42 2.02
CA PHE A 61 3.57 -0.06 1.79
C PHE A 61 4.55 -0.94 2.57
N ASP A 62 4.13 -1.47 3.69
CA ASP A 62 4.91 -2.43 4.48
C ASP A 62 4.82 -3.82 3.82
N THR A 63 5.53 -3.97 2.71
CA THR A 63 5.39 -5.14 1.84
C THR A 63 5.86 -6.45 2.48
N ASP A 64 6.76 -6.39 3.45
CA ASP A 64 7.23 -7.58 4.17
C ASP A 64 6.48 -7.85 5.48
N GLY A 65 5.58 -6.94 5.87
CA GLY A 65 4.73 -7.14 7.03
C GLY A 65 5.45 -7.06 8.38
N ASN A 66 6.61 -6.41 8.45
CA ASN A 66 7.41 -6.37 9.68
C ASN A 66 6.99 -5.26 10.65
N GLY A 67 6.02 -4.43 10.29
CA GLY A 67 5.52 -3.35 11.16
C GLY A 67 6.22 -2.02 10.99
N THR A 68 7.19 -1.92 10.09
CA THR A 68 7.90 -0.67 9.78
C THR A 68 8.11 -0.55 8.27
N ILE A 69 8.28 0.68 7.79
CA ILE A 69 8.65 0.93 6.40
C ILE A 69 10.17 1.18 6.36
N ASP A 70 10.89 0.30 5.68
CA ASP A 70 12.33 0.41 5.54
C ASP A 70 12.72 1.25 4.31
N VAL A 71 14.02 1.41 4.08
CA VAL A 71 14.56 2.21 2.97
C VAL A 71 14.09 1.67 1.62
N ASP A 72 14.10 0.34 1.43
CA ASP A 72 13.71 -0.27 0.15
C ASP A 72 12.23 -0.06 -0.12
N GLU A 73 11.38 -0.21 0.90
CA GLU A 73 9.95 0.03 0.78
C GLU A 73 9.67 1.50 0.48
N LEU A 74 10.39 2.42 1.13
CA LEU A 74 10.25 3.85 0.86
C LEU A 74 10.69 4.21 -0.56
N LYS A 75 11.75 3.56 -1.07
CA LYS A 75 12.16 3.73 -2.47
C LYS A 75 11.04 3.34 -3.44
N LYS A 76 10.35 2.26 -3.16
CA LYS A 76 9.20 1.82 -3.99
C LYS A 76 8.09 2.87 -3.99
N ILE A 77 7.80 3.48 -2.83
CA ILE A 77 6.80 4.53 -2.71
C ILE A 77 7.20 5.75 -3.55
N VAL A 78 8.44 6.19 -3.42
CA VAL A 78 8.94 7.37 -4.15
C VAL A 78 8.90 7.14 -5.66
N LYS A 79 9.27 5.94 -6.12
CA LYS A 79 9.15 5.58 -7.53
C LYS A 79 7.71 5.63 -8.02
N ALA A 80 6.79 5.08 -7.24
CA ALA A 80 5.37 4.99 -7.61
C ALA A 80 4.71 6.37 -7.69
N THR A 81 5.20 7.33 -6.91
CA THR A 81 4.64 8.68 -6.88
C THR A 81 5.34 9.63 -7.86
N ASN A 82 6.40 9.17 -8.54
CA ASN A 82 7.20 9.99 -9.44
C ASN A 82 7.79 11.25 -8.78
N MET A 83 8.04 11.18 -7.46
CA MET A 83 8.61 12.30 -6.70
C MET A 83 10.09 12.55 -7.05
N ALA A 84 10.76 11.57 -7.63
CA ALA A 84 12.16 11.70 -7.99
C ALA A 84 12.49 10.84 -9.20
N SER A 85 13.47 11.26 -10.01
CA SER A 85 14.03 10.43 -11.08
C SER A 85 14.86 9.30 -10.46
N ALA A 86 15.19 8.28 -11.28
CA ALA A 86 16.05 7.17 -10.83
C ALA A 86 17.39 7.67 -10.27
N LYS A 87 17.94 8.74 -10.84
CA LYS A 87 19.21 9.33 -10.40
C LYS A 87 19.09 10.03 -9.04
N GLN A 88 17.91 10.53 -8.70
CA GLN A 88 17.67 11.31 -7.48
C GLN A 88 17.04 10.48 -6.36
N LEU A 89 16.73 9.22 -6.64
CA LEU A 89 15.96 8.37 -5.74
C LEU A 89 16.59 8.26 -4.35
N ASP A 90 17.88 7.95 -4.28
CA ASP A 90 18.58 7.77 -3.01
C ASP A 90 18.61 9.06 -2.19
N ARG A 91 18.86 10.18 -2.84
CA ARG A 91 18.85 11.48 -2.17
C ARG A 91 17.47 11.83 -1.63
N LYS A 92 16.43 11.58 -2.44
CA LYS A 92 15.05 11.88 -2.02
C LYS A 92 14.64 11.04 -0.84
N VAL A 93 14.97 9.75 -0.84
CA VAL A 93 14.68 8.84 0.28
C VAL A 93 15.40 9.28 1.54
N LYS A 94 16.68 9.62 1.45
CA LYS A 94 17.45 10.14 2.59
C LYS A 94 16.85 11.43 3.14
N TRP A 95 16.44 12.32 2.24
CA TRP A 95 15.81 13.57 2.64
C TRP A 95 14.49 13.34 3.37
N LEU A 96 13.63 12.43 2.84
CA LEU A 96 12.37 12.10 3.48
C LEU A 96 12.58 11.49 4.86
N LEU A 97 13.55 10.58 5.00
CA LEU A 97 13.89 10.01 6.29
C LEU A 97 14.36 11.07 7.28
N SER A 98 15.16 12.03 6.83
CA SER A 98 15.63 13.11 7.70
C SER A 98 14.49 13.98 8.23
N GLN A 99 13.35 14.01 7.55
CA GLN A 99 12.18 14.77 7.98
C GLN A 99 11.38 14.05 9.07
N CYS A 100 11.43 12.73 9.14
CA CYS A 100 10.49 11.94 9.92
C CYS A 100 11.12 10.85 10.78
N ASP A 101 12.32 10.36 10.45
CA ASP A 101 12.99 9.28 11.19
C ASP A 101 13.72 9.86 12.40
N LYS A 102 13.04 9.93 13.53
CA LYS A 102 13.54 10.58 14.73
C LYS A 102 14.70 9.84 15.39
N ASN A 103 14.76 8.51 15.25
CA ASN A 103 15.79 7.69 15.89
C ASN A 103 16.90 7.25 14.94
N ASN A 104 16.85 7.68 13.67
CA ASN A 104 17.87 7.43 12.65
C ASN A 104 18.18 5.95 12.42
N ASP A 105 17.17 5.08 12.56
CA ASP A 105 17.34 3.63 12.36
C ASP A 105 17.09 3.19 10.92
N GLY A 106 16.76 4.12 10.02
CA GLY A 106 16.47 3.83 8.63
C GLY A 106 15.11 3.18 8.40
N GLN A 107 14.25 3.16 9.41
CA GLN A 107 12.91 2.58 9.34
C GLN A 107 11.89 3.56 9.89
N LEU A 108 10.70 3.56 9.31
CA LEU A 108 9.60 4.40 9.77
C LEU A 108 8.56 3.56 10.50
N THR A 109 8.27 3.93 11.74
CA THR A 109 7.12 3.40 12.47
C THR A 109 5.83 3.98 11.88
N PHE A 110 4.68 3.42 12.27
CA PHE A 110 3.39 3.98 11.85
C PHE A 110 3.27 5.45 12.23
N GLU A 111 3.72 5.83 13.42
CA GLU A 111 3.65 7.21 13.87
C GLU A 111 4.50 8.14 13.02
N GLU A 112 5.74 7.73 12.72
CA GLU A 112 6.65 8.49 11.84
C GLU A 112 6.09 8.58 10.41
N PHE A 113 5.53 7.50 9.90
CA PHE A 113 4.88 7.48 8.60
C PHE A 113 3.68 8.42 8.56
N SER A 114 2.89 8.48 9.63
CA SER A 114 1.74 9.39 9.73
C SER A 114 2.17 10.85 9.60
N VAL A 115 3.30 11.22 10.23
CA VAL A 115 3.86 12.57 10.10
C VAL A 115 4.28 12.83 8.65
N LEU A 116 4.94 11.85 8.03
CA LEU A 116 5.37 11.96 6.63
C LEU A 116 4.17 12.15 5.70
N ALA A 117 3.10 11.40 5.92
CA ALA A 117 1.88 11.49 5.11
C ALA A 117 1.21 12.87 5.22
N LYS A 118 1.27 13.49 6.39
CA LYS A 118 0.73 14.84 6.59
C LYS A 118 1.55 15.89 5.85
N LYS A 119 2.89 15.75 5.87
CA LYS A 119 3.78 16.69 5.19
C LYS A 119 3.76 16.52 3.67
N PHE A 120 3.62 15.29 3.21
CA PHE A 120 3.68 14.95 1.79
C PHE A 120 2.51 14.03 1.42
N PRO A 121 1.30 14.59 1.28
CA PRO A 121 0.10 13.78 1.02
C PRO A 121 0.20 12.90 -0.25
N ASN A 122 1.01 13.30 -1.22
CA ASN A 122 1.16 12.57 -2.47
C ASN A 122 1.76 11.17 -2.29
N ILE A 123 2.50 10.93 -1.21
CA ILE A 123 3.13 9.62 -0.98
C ILE A 123 2.11 8.51 -0.73
N VAL A 124 0.92 8.86 -0.25
CA VAL A 124 -0.13 7.88 0.03
C VAL A 124 -1.03 7.63 -1.19
N PHE A 125 -0.85 8.39 -2.25
CA PHE A 125 -1.70 8.33 -3.44
C PHE A 125 -1.76 6.93 -4.06
N PRO A 126 -0.65 6.18 -4.24
CA PRO A 126 -0.75 4.83 -4.81
C PRO A 126 -1.67 3.91 -4.02
N ALA A 127 -1.63 3.97 -2.69
CA ALA A 127 -2.52 3.17 -1.84
C ALA A 127 -3.96 3.67 -1.95
N PHE A 128 -4.18 4.98 -2.02
CA PHE A 128 -5.52 5.55 -2.16
C PHE A 128 -6.15 5.17 -3.50
N SER A 129 -5.37 5.10 -4.56
CA SER A 129 -5.86 4.64 -5.86
C SER A 129 -6.39 3.20 -5.78
N LEU A 130 -5.66 2.32 -5.09
CA LEU A 130 -6.11 0.95 -4.85
C LEU A 130 -7.38 0.92 -3.98
N ALA A 131 -7.41 1.75 -2.93
CA ALA A 131 -8.57 1.84 -2.04
C ALA A 131 -9.82 2.27 -2.79
N ASN A 132 -9.70 3.25 -3.68
CA ASN A 132 -10.82 3.71 -4.50
C ASN A 132 -11.34 2.61 -5.42
N THR A 133 -10.45 1.83 -6.02
CA THR A 133 -10.83 0.71 -6.87
C THR A 133 -11.58 -0.36 -6.07
N ILE A 134 -11.09 -0.69 -4.88
CA ILE A 134 -11.73 -1.67 -3.98
C ILE A 134 -13.13 -1.20 -3.61
N ASN A 135 -13.28 0.06 -3.23
CA ASN A 135 -14.57 0.63 -2.86
C ASN A 135 -15.58 0.60 -4.02
N THR A 136 -15.10 0.84 -5.23
CA THR A 136 -15.93 0.75 -6.43
C THR A 136 -16.41 -0.68 -6.66
N GLN A 137 -15.52 -1.67 -6.52
CA GLN A 137 -15.87 -3.09 -6.67
C GLN A 137 -16.87 -3.52 -5.59
N THR A 138 -16.68 -3.06 -4.35
CA THR A 138 -17.60 -3.35 -3.26
C THR A 138 -19.01 -2.83 -3.55
N LYS A 139 -19.12 -1.62 -4.08
CA LYS A 139 -20.42 -1.05 -4.48
C LYS A 139 -21.08 -1.87 -5.57
N THR A 140 -20.32 -2.34 -6.55
CA THR A 140 -20.83 -3.19 -7.63
C THR A 140 -21.41 -4.48 -7.07
N LEU A 141 -20.73 -5.11 -6.11
CA LEU A 141 -21.19 -6.37 -5.51
C LEU A 141 -22.45 -6.21 -4.64
N LYS A 142 -22.67 -5.02 -4.10
CA LYS A 142 -23.83 -4.75 -3.25
C LYS A 142 -25.13 -4.52 -4.04
N MET A 143 -25.00 -4.37 -5.34
CA MET A 143 -26.16 -4.27 -6.22
C MET A 143 -26.69 -5.64 -6.56
#